data_53e670485241565f6b34e61143eefeff
#
_entry.id   53e670485241565f6b34e61143eefeff
#
_cell.length_a   1.000
_cell.length_b   1.000
_cell.length_c   1.000
_cell.angle_alpha   90.00
_cell.angle_beta   90.00
_cell.angle_gamma   90.00
#
_symmetry.space_group_name_H-M   'P 1'
#
loop_
_entity.id
_entity.type
_entity.pdbx_description
1 polymer ?
#
loop_
_entity_poly.entity_id
_entity_poly.type
_entity_poly.pdbx_seq_one_letter_code
_entity_poly.pdbx_strand_id
1 'polypeptide(L)'
;MDKLPMTAAGHAALEAEFLRRQQVERPRIVAAIAEARSHGDLSENAEYHAAKEAQSHNEGRIVELEDLLQRAEVIDVTKLNGTTIKFGATVTLIDEDTEKESTFQIVGESEADVRSGKVSITSPTGRALIGKKAGDSVEVNTPGGGKSYEIVKVAYM
;
A
#
# COMPACT_ATOMS: atom_id res chain seq x y z
N MET A 1 -15.11 5.38 -13.64
CA MET A 1 -14.31 4.73 -12.60
C MET A 1 -12.89 5.27 -12.65
N ASP A 2 -12.40 5.79 -11.56
CA ASP A 2 -11.05 6.36 -11.51
C ASP A 2 -9.99 5.27 -11.58
N LYS A 3 -8.96 5.50 -12.39
CA LYS A 3 -7.81 4.61 -12.46
C LYS A 3 -6.92 4.82 -11.25
N LEU A 4 -6.36 3.72 -10.75
CA LEU A 4 -5.43 3.73 -9.63
C LEU A 4 -4.05 3.28 -10.11
N PRO A 5 -3.04 4.16 -10.13
CA PRO A 5 -1.71 3.75 -10.54
C PRO A 5 -1.11 2.79 -9.51
N MET A 6 -0.48 1.73 -10.01
CA MET A 6 0.16 0.71 -9.19
C MET A 6 1.45 0.27 -9.86
N THR A 7 2.44 -0.07 -9.05
CA THR A 7 3.63 -0.76 -9.59
C THR A 7 3.23 -2.21 -9.93
N ALA A 8 4.01 -2.86 -10.80
CA ALA A 8 3.76 -4.26 -11.12
C ALA A 8 3.85 -5.14 -9.86
N ALA A 9 4.80 -4.85 -8.98
CA ALA A 9 4.95 -5.59 -7.72
C ALA A 9 3.75 -5.42 -6.80
N GLY A 10 3.23 -4.21 -6.68
CA GLY A 10 2.05 -3.91 -5.86
C GLY A 10 0.79 -4.60 -6.40
N HIS A 11 0.60 -4.57 -7.71
CA HIS A 11 -0.52 -5.25 -8.35
C HIS A 11 -0.45 -6.76 -8.10
N ALA A 12 0.74 -7.35 -8.27
CA ALA A 12 0.93 -8.79 -8.03
C ALA A 12 0.64 -9.17 -6.58
N ALA A 13 1.03 -8.33 -5.62
CA ALA A 13 0.78 -8.56 -4.20
C ALA A 13 -0.73 -8.53 -3.88
N LEU A 14 -1.46 -7.57 -4.43
CA LEU A 14 -2.91 -7.48 -4.24
C LEU A 14 -3.63 -8.66 -4.88
N GLU A 15 -3.21 -9.08 -6.07
CA GLU A 15 -3.77 -10.23 -6.75
C GLU A 15 -3.55 -11.51 -5.95
N ALA A 16 -2.34 -11.69 -5.40
CA ALA A 16 -2.03 -12.85 -4.56
C ALA A 16 -2.88 -12.85 -3.29
N GLU A 17 -3.06 -11.71 -2.66
CA GLU A 17 -3.92 -11.59 -1.47
C GLU A 17 -5.36 -11.94 -1.81
N PHE A 18 -5.88 -11.44 -2.92
CA PHE A 18 -7.23 -11.70 -3.38
C PHE A 18 -7.48 -13.21 -3.56
N LEU A 19 -6.56 -13.87 -4.27
CA LEU A 19 -6.67 -15.31 -4.51
C LEU A 19 -6.58 -16.11 -3.21
N ARG A 20 -5.67 -15.76 -2.32
CA ARG A 20 -5.52 -16.44 -1.03
C ARG A 20 -6.79 -16.31 -0.19
N ARG A 21 -7.40 -15.14 -0.16
CA ARG A 21 -8.62 -14.90 0.63
C ARG A 21 -9.80 -15.67 0.08
N GLN A 22 -9.90 -15.83 -1.24
CA GLN A 22 -10.99 -16.60 -1.86
C GLN A 22 -10.77 -18.11 -1.76
N GLN A 23 -9.54 -18.57 -1.98
CA GLN A 23 -9.25 -19.98 -2.15
C GLN A 23 -8.76 -20.69 -0.88
N VAL A 24 -8.22 -19.94 0.06
CA VAL A 24 -7.66 -20.50 1.31
C VAL A 24 -8.44 -20.02 2.52
N GLU A 25 -8.52 -18.71 2.72
CA GLU A 25 -9.14 -18.13 3.92
C GLU A 25 -10.65 -18.38 3.97
N ARG A 26 -11.35 -18.17 2.87
CA ARG A 26 -12.80 -18.35 2.82
C ARG A 26 -13.21 -19.79 3.18
N PRO A 27 -12.66 -20.84 2.55
CA PRO A 27 -13.00 -22.20 2.91
C PRO A 27 -12.63 -22.55 4.36
N ARG A 28 -11.48 -22.05 4.84
CA ARG A 28 -11.05 -22.28 6.22
C ARG A 28 -12.04 -21.68 7.23
N ILE A 29 -12.52 -20.48 6.95
CA ILE A 29 -13.49 -19.79 7.81
C ILE A 29 -14.83 -20.50 7.78
N VAL A 30 -15.29 -20.94 6.59
CA VAL A 30 -16.54 -21.70 6.46
C VAL A 30 -16.46 -22.98 7.29
N ALA A 31 -15.34 -23.68 7.27
CA ALA A 31 -15.14 -24.90 8.08
C ALA A 31 -15.15 -24.57 9.58
N ALA A 32 -14.52 -23.45 9.97
CA ALA A 32 -14.50 -23.01 11.37
C ALA A 32 -15.90 -22.69 11.89
N ILE A 33 -16.73 -22.06 11.05
CA ILE A 33 -18.13 -21.76 11.42
C ILE A 33 -18.91 -23.07 11.62
N ALA A 34 -18.76 -24.00 10.70
CA ALA A 34 -19.46 -25.29 10.79
C ALA A 34 -19.06 -26.06 12.05
N GLU A 35 -17.77 -26.09 12.38
CA GLU A 35 -17.31 -26.71 13.59
C GLU A 35 -17.83 -26.02 14.85
N ALA A 36 -17.77 -24.68 14.89
CA ALA A 36 -18.27 -23.93 16.05
C ALA A 36 -19.76 -24.16 16.29
N ARG A 37 -20.56 -24.29 15.22
CA ARG A 37 -22.00 -24.60 15.34
C ARG A 37 -22.27 -25.97 15.97
N SER A 38 -21.33 -26.87 15.80
CA SER A 38 -21.49 -28.21 16.39
C SER A 38 -21.35 -28.22 17.92
N HIS A 39 -20.83 -27.15 18.52
CA HIS A 39 -20.58 -27.07 19.97
C HIS A 39 -21.81 -26.57 20.79
N GLY A 40 -22.92 -26.27 20.15
CA GLY A 40 -24.18 -25.99 20.86
C GLY A 40 -24.68 -24.56 20.72
N ASP A 41 -25.04 -23.91 21.84
CA ASP A 41 -25.73 -22.63 21.85
C ASP A 41 -24.91 -21.52 21.18
N LEU A 42 -25.44 -21.00 20.07
CA LEU A 42 -24.76 -19.99 19.26
C LEU A 42 -24.69 -18.62 19.93
N SER A 43 -25.64 -18.31 20.81
CA SER A 43 -25.67 -16.99 21.46
C SER A 43 -24.52 -16.77 22.45
N GLU A 44 -24.00 -17.87 23.03
CA GLU A 44 -22.92 -17.83 24.00
C GLU A 44 -21.64 -18.47 23.48
N ASN A 45 -21.62 -18.85 22.20
CA ASN A 45 -20.50 -19.53 21.58
C ASN A 45 -19.48 -18.52 21.04
N ALA A 46 -18.44 -18.30 21.82
CA ALA A 46 -17.37 -17.34 21.45
C ALA A 46 -16.65 -17.74 20.17
N GLU A 47 -16.45 -19.04 19.94
CA GLU A 47 -15.80 -19.53 18.72
C GLU A 47 -16.64 -19.25 17.49
N TYR A 48 -17.96 -19.40 17.59
CA TYR A 48 -18.89 -19.09 16.52
C TYR A 48 -18.85 -17.59 16.18
N HIS A 49 -18.92 -16.74 17.20
CA HIS A 49 -18.89 -15.30 16.99
C HIS A 49 -17.58 -14.83 16.40
N ALA A 50 -16.46 -15.37 16.86
CA ALA A 50 -15.15 -15.04 16.30
C ALA A 50 -15.04 -15.47 14.83
N ALA A 51 -15.55 -16.66 14.48
CA ALA A 51 -15.53 -17.14 13.10
C ALA A 51 -16.42 -16.29 12.18
N LYS A 52 -17.57 -15.85 12.67
CA LYS A 52 -18.47 -14.96 11.91
C LYS A 52 -17.84 -13.59 11.69
N GLU A 53 -17.15 -13.06 12.69
CA GLU A 53 -16.42 -11.80 12.57
C GLU A 53 -15.29 -11.92 11.55
N ALA A 54 -14.53 -13.03 11.61
CA ALA A 54 -13.47 -13.32 10.63
C ALA A 54 -14.04 -13.40 9.21
N GLN A 55 -15.23 -14.01 9.04
CA GLN A 55 -15.91 -14.09 7.76
C GLN A 55 -16.23 -12.70 7.23
N SER A 56 -16.83 -11.85 8.06
CA SER A 56 -17.19 -10.50 7.69
C SER A 56 -15.97 -9.70 7.24
N HIS A 57 -14.89 -9.79 8.01
CA HIS A 57 -13.64 -9.10 7.69
C HIS A 57 -13.06 -9.59 6.37
N ASN A 58 -13.00 -10.92 6.18
CA ASN A 58 -12.42 -11.50 4.96
C ASN A 58 -13.24 -11.15 3.72
N GLU A 59 -14.58 -11.26 3.79
CA GLU A 59 -15.45 -10.91 2.66
C GLU A 59 -15.39 -9.43 2.33
N GLY A 60 -15.31 -8.58 3.34
CA GLY A 60 -15.16 -7.13 3.14
C GLY A 60 -13.84 -6.80 2.42
N ARG A 61 -12.75 -7.46 2.81
CA ARG A 61 -11.46 -7.26 2.15
C ARG A 61 -11.45 -7.79 0.72
N ILE A 62 -12.14 -8.89 0.46
CA ILE A 62 -12.27 -9.44 -0.91
C ILE A 62 -12.96 -8.43 -1.82
N VAL A 63 -14.05 -7.81 -1.36
CA VAL A 63 -14.77 -6.79 -2.14
C VAL A 63 -13.87 -5.59 -2.41
N GLU A 64 -13.14 -5.13 -1.41
CA GLU A 64 -12.20 -4.03 -1.54
C GLU A 64 -11.10 -4.34 -2.55
N LEU A 65 -10.51 -5.55 -2.48
CA LEU A 65 -9.47 -5.99 -3.42
C LEU A 65 -10.00 -6.09 -4.85
N GLU A 66 -11.21 -6.58 -5.00
CA GLU A 66 -11.87 -6.68 -6.31
C GLU A 66 -11.99 -5.30 -6.96
N ASP A 67 -12.42 -4.30 -6.19
CA ASP A 67 -12.51 -2.92 -6.66
C ASP A 67 -11.13 -2.37 -7.03
N LEU A 68 -10.13 -2.54 -6.17
CA LEU A 68 -8.78 -2.06 -6.43
C LEU A 68 -8.18 -2.68 -7.69
N LEU A 69 -8.37 -3.99 -7.87
CA LEU A 69 -7.84 -4.70 -9.04
C LEU A 69 -8.53 -4.29 -10.34
N GLN A 70 -9.84 -4.01 -10.29
CA GLN A 70 -10.57 -3.52 -11.46
C GLN A 70 -10.12 -2.12 -11.89
N ARG A 71 -9.74 -1.29 -10.93
CA ARG A 71 -9.33 0.09 -11.19
C ARG A 71 -7.82 0.22 -11.41
N ALA A 72 -7.08 -0.86 -11.28
CA ALA A 72 -5.62 -0.81 -11.37
C ALA A 72 -5.14 -0.38 -12.75
N GLU A 73 -4.20 0.57 -12.75
CA GLU A 73 -3.40 0.92 -13.91
C GLU A 73 -1.97 0.55 -13.56
N VAL A 74 -1.49 -0.56 -14.13
CA VAL A 74 -0.16 -1.08 -13.79
C VAL A 74 0.89 -0.31 -14.57
N ILE A 75 1.85 0.27 -13.85
CA ILE A 75 2.94 1.04 -14.42
C ILE A 75 4.23 0.27 -14.23
N ASP A 76 4.91 -0.04 -15.34
CA ASP A 76 6.21 -0.70 -15.30
C ASP A 76 7.30 0.34 -15.06
N VAL A 77 7.76 0.44 -13.80
CA VAL A 77 8.75 1.43 -13.40
C VAL A 77 10.12 1.18 -14.03
N THR A 78 10.39 -0.05 -14.46
CA THR A 78 11.67 -0.36 -15.11
C THR A 78 11.81 0.26 -16.51
N LYS A 79 10.68 0.67 -17.10
CA LYS A 79 10.66 1.34 -18.41
C LYS A 79 10.73 2.85 -18.28
N LEU A 80 10.70 3.38 -17.06
CA LEU A 80 10.81 4.81 -16.80
C LEU A 80 12.27 5.19 -16.60
N ASN A 81 12.60 6.41 -16.98
CA ASN A 81 13.94 6.95 -16.79
C ASN A 81 13.87 8.47 -16.62
N GLY A 82 15.03 9.06 -16.35
CA GLY A 82 15.16 10.50 -16.22
C GLY A 82 15.42 10.95 -14.80
N THR A 83 15.54 12.25 -14.62
CA THR A 83 15.88 12.89 -13.34
C THR A 83 14.69 13.55 -12.66
N THR A 84 13.56 13.63 -13.35
CA THR A 84 12.33 14.19 -12.80
C THR A 84 11.57 13.10 -12.04
N ILE A 85 11.09 13.44 -10.85
CA ILE A 85 10.36 12.51 -10.01
C ILE A 85 8.93 12.34 -10.54
N LYS A 86 8.60 11.10 -10.87
CA LYS A 86 7.28 10.66 -11.32
C LYS A 86 6.85 9.47 -10.48
N PHE A 87 5.62 9.01 -10.68
CA PHE A 87 5.16 7.78 -10.05
C PHE A 87 6.19 6.65 -10.25
N GLY A 88 6.46 5.91 -9.19
CA GLY A 88 7.39 4.79 -9.22
C GLY A 88 8.83 5.15 -8.98
N ALA A 89 9.18 6.44 -8.92
CA ALA A 89 10.55 6.88 -8.67
C ALA A 89 11.03 6.47 -7.29
N THR A 90 12.28 6.04 -7.21
CA THR A 90 12.97 5.81 -5.95
C THR A 90 13.85 7.03 -5.69
N VAL A 91 13.57 7.75 -4.63
CA VAL A 91 14.16 9.06 -4.34
C VAL A 91 15.00 8.97 -3.06
N THR A 92 16.23 9.44 -3.14
CA THR A 92 17.10 9.57 -1.98
C THR A 92 17.09 11.03 -1.51
N LEU A 93 16.75 11.23 -0.25
CA LEU A 93 16.60 12.54 0.37
C LEU A 93 17.59 12.68 1.52
N ILE A 94 18.06 13.92 1.74
CA ILE A 94 18.82 14.28 2.95
C ILE A 94 18.01 15.34 3.70
N ASP A 95 17.73 15.06 4.98
CA ASP A 95 17.11 16.03 5.88
C ASP A 95 18.09 17.18 6.10
N GLU A 96 17.71 18.40 5.74
CA GLU A 96 18.60 19.56 5.81
C GLU A 96 18.98 19.93 7.24
N ASP A 97 18.18 19.55 8.24
CA ASP A 97 18.47 19.84 9.64
C ASP A 97 19.34 18.79 10.32
N THR A 98 19.04 17.51 10.08
CA THR A 98 19.72 16.38 10.75
C THR A 98 20.80 15.74 9.91
N GLU A 99 20.83 16.05 8.61
CA GLU A 99 21.73 15.45 7.61
C GLU A 99 21.53 13.94 7.45
N LYS A 100 20.42 13.40 7.94
CA LYS A 100 20.10 12.00 7.75
C LYS A 100 19.59 11.73 6.34
N GLU A 101 20.09 10.64 5.75
CA GLU A 101 19.69 10.18 4.43
C GLU A 101 18.55 9.17 4.54
N SER A 102 17.56 9.29 3.68
CA SER A 102 16.43 8.38 3.59
C SER A 102 16.12 8.10 2.13
N THR A 103 15.65 6.89 1.84
CA THR A 103 15.28 6.49 0.49
C THR A 103 13.82 6.04 0.50
N PHE A 104 13.03 6.61 -0.42
CA PHE A 104 11.61 6.29 -0.57
C PHE A 104 11.27 6.01 -2.02
N GLN A 105 10.38 5.05 -2.24
CA GLN A 105 9.76 4.85 -3.53
C GLN A 105 8.36 5.45 -3.51
N ILE A 106 7.98 6.18 -4.57
CA ILE A 106 6.64 6.75 -4.70
C ILE A 106 5.75 5.71 -5.38
N VAL A 107 4.74 5.27 -4.66
CA VAL A 107 3.86 4.18 -5.08
C VAL A 107 2.39 4.61 -4.99
N GLY A 108 1.48 3.72 -5.38
CA GLY A 108 0.06 3.93 -5.23
C GLY A 108 -0.35 3.86 -3.77
N GLU A 109 -1.49 4.47 -3.45
CA GLU A 109 -2.00 4.52 -2.08
C GLU A 109 -2.16 3.13 -1.45
N SER A 110 -2.61 2.15 -2.24
CA SER A 110 -2.81 0.77 -1.77
C SER A 110 -1.52 0.03 -1.47
N GLU A 111 -0.38 0.50 -1.99
CA GLU A 111 0.94 -0.12 -1.82
C GLU A 111 1.76 0.56 -0.72
N ALA A 112 1.34 1.71 -0.24
CA ALA A 112 2.15 2.53 0.64
C ALA A 112 2.46 1.82 1.96
N ASP A 113 3.72 1.87 2.35
CA ASP A 113 4.22 1.33 3.61
C ASP A 113 5.50 2.08 3.96
N VAL A 114 5.38 3.07 4.82
CA VAL A 114 6.50 3.94 5.21
C VAL A 114 7.65 3.15 5.81
N ARG A 115 7.34 2.07 6.55
CA ARG A 115 8.37 1.22 7.16
C ARG A 115 9.23 0.52 6.12
N SER A 116 8.64 0.23 4.95
CA SER A 116 9.35 -0.39 3.83
C SER A 116 9.91 0.64 2.85
N GLY A 117 9.83 1.93 3.18
CA GLY A 117 10.30 2.99 2.31
C GLY A 117 9.37 3.28 1.13
N LYS A 118 8.09 2.98 1.26
CA LYS A 118 7.10 3.22 0.20
C LYS A 118 6.12 4.29 0.64
N VAL A 119 6.12 5.42 -0.05
CA VAL A 119 5.21 6.53 0.25
C VAL A 119 4.16 6.67 -0.84
N SER A 120 2.94 6.97 -0.44
CA SER A 120 1.85 7.16 -1.38
C SER A 120 2.07 8.43 -2.21
N ILE A 121 1.74 8.36 -3.50
CA ILE A 121 1.74 9.53 -4.39
C ILE A 121 0.78 10.61 -3.87
N THR A 122 -0.23 10.24 -3.09
CA THR A 122 -1.20 11.17 -2.51
C THR A 122 -0.78 11.72 -1.15
N SER A 123 0.29 11.19 -0.55
CA SER A 123 0.79 11.66 0.75
C SER A 123 1.43 13.04 0.63
N PRO A 124 1.57 13.78 1.74
CA PRO A 124 2.29 15.07 1.71
C PRO A 124 3.70 14.96 1.14
N THR A 125 4.45 13.91 1.52
CA THR A 125 5.79 13.67 1.00
C THR A 125 5.76 13.39 -0.50
N GLY A 126 4.88 12.50 -0.95
CA GLY A 126 4.74 12.16 -2.37
C GLY A 126 4.37 13.38 -3.21
N ARG A 127 3.41 14.16 -2.74
CA ARG A 127 2.97 15.38 -3.46
C ARG A 127 4.07 16.42 -3.56
N ALA A 128 4.86 16.59 -2.51
CA ALA A 128 5.95 17.55 -2.51
C ALA A 128 7.07 17.16 -3.47
N LEU A 129 7.30 15.87 -3.66
CA LEU A 129 8.39 15.35 -4.49
C LEU A 129 8.06 15.28 -5.97
N ILE A 130 6.80 15.00 -6.34
CA ILE A 130 6.40 14.86 -7.75
C ILE A 130 6.74 16.12 -8.54
N GLY A 131 7.38 15.93 -9.68
CA GLY A 131 7.79 17.03 -10.57
C GLY A 131 9.12 17.67 -10.22
N LYS A 132 9.69 17.31 -9.09
CA LYS A 132 11.01 17.80 -8.68
C LYS A 132 12.10 16.91 -9.27
N LYS A 133 13.36 17.32 -9.13
CA LYS A 133 14.50 16.59 -9.69
C LYS A 133 15.68 16.63 -8.73
N ALA A 134 16.68 15.79 -8.99
CA ALA A 134 17.91 15.78 -8.19
C ALA A 134 18.53 17.17 -8.15
N GLY A 135 18.94 17.58 -6.97
CA GLY A 135 19.47 18.91 -6.70
C GLY A 135 18.46 19.91 -6.18
N ASP A 136 17.16 19.62 -6.30
CA ASP A 136 16.11 20.47 -5.76
C ASP A 136 15.98 20.29 -4.25
N SER A 137 15.53 21.34 -3.56
CA SER A 137 15.14 21.29 -2.16
C SER A 137 13.62 21.35 -2.08
N VAL A 138 13.03 20.58 -1.18
CA VAL A 138 11.59 20.54 -0.96
C VAL A 138 11.27 20.71 0.50
N GLU A 139 10.13 21.34 0.78
CA GLU A 139 9.58 21.43 2.13
C GLU A 139 8.35 20.55 2.21
N VAL A 140 8.30 19.68 3.23
CA VAL A 140 7.20 18.77 3.46
C VAL A 140 6.55 19.13 4.80
N ASN A 141 5.22 19.36 4.75
CA ASN A 141 4.45 19.59 5.96
C ASN A 141 4.04 18.25 6.54
N THR A 142 4.53 17.95 7.74
CA THR A 142 4.19 16.72 8.45
C THR A 142 3.44 17.05 9.73
N PRO A 143 2.74 16.08 10.35
CA PRO A 143 2.09 16.32 11.64
C PRO A 143 3.05 16.80 12.74
N GLY A 144 4.32 16.46 12.63
CA GLY A 144 5.36 16.91 13.56
C GLY A 144 5.98 18.26 13.21
N GLY A 145 5.47 18.96 12.18
CA GLY A 145 5.99 20.24 11.70
C GLY A 145 6.57 20.14 10.30
N GLY A 146 7.04 21.25 9.78
CA GLY A 146 7.68 21.31 8.47
C GLY A 146 9.08 20.72 8.49
N LYS A 147 9.43 19.97 7.46
CA LYS A 147 10.77 19.44 7.24
C LYS A 147 11.25 19.81 5.86
N SER A 148 12.54 20.16 5.76
CA SER A 148 13.17 20.47 4.49
C SER A 148 14.13 19.37 4.10
N TYR A 149 14.06 18.95 2.84
CA TYR A 149 14.90 17.89 2.29
C TYR A 149 15.58 18.34 1.00
N GLU A 150 16.81 17.87 0.83
CA GLU A 150 17.50 17.97 -0.45
C GLU A 150 17.34 16.66 -1.20
N ILE A 151 16.97 16.73 -2.48
CA ILE A 151 16.85 15.57 -3.34
C ILE A 151 18.24 15.26 -3.90
N VAL A 152 18.80 14.11 -3.49
CA VAL A 152 20.15 13.72 -3.86
C VAL A 152 20.16 12.86 -5.12
N LYS A 153 19.21 11.95 -5.24
CA LYS A 153 19.19 10.97 -6.33
C LYS A 153 17.75 10.60 -6.66
N VAL A 154 17.50 10.42 -7.95
CA VAL A 154 16.24 9.89 -8.49
C VAL A 154 16.58 8.68 -9.37
N ALA A 155 15.96 7.54 -9.09
CA ALA A 155 16.17 6.31 -9.85
C ALA A 155 14.84 5.62 -10.13
N TYR A 156 14.80 4.83 -11.18
CA TYR A 156 13.67 3.98 -11.54
C TYR A 156 14.18 2.54 -11.59
N MET A 157 13.80 1.76 -10.56
CA MET A 157 14.31 0.39 -10.38
C MET A 157 13.20 -0.66 -10.45
#